data_6efb3c52c8407465e21d9c83dbe1d599
#
_entry.id   6efb3c52c8407465e21d9c83dbe1d599
#
_cell.length_a   1.000
_cell.length_b   1.000
_cell.length_c   1.000
_cell.angle_alpha   90.00
_cell.angle_beta   90.00
_cell.angle_gamma   90.00
#
_symmetry.space_group_name_H-M   'P 1'
#
loop_
_entity.id
_entity.type
_entity.pdbx_description
1 polymer ?
#
loop_
_entity_poly.entity_id
_entity_poly.type
_entity_poly.pdbx_seq_one_letter_code
_entity_poly.pdbx_strand_id
1 'polypeptide(L)'
;GSCTHVWNYEVATPFLFGELAKTMRDVEFNYVTKENGLMNFRASLPLSEAAKGNSAAADGQMGCVMKIYRDWQLSGDDEFLQKNWGKSRKCLLMPGPTKVGMAIRTASWKVCSITRWM
;
A
#
# COMPACT_ATOMS: atom_id res chain seq x y z
N GLY A 1 13.26 0.23 -10.73
CA GLY A 1 12.34 1.33 -10.52
C GLY A 1 11.35 1.07 -9.38
N SER A 2 10.80 2.13 -8.81
CA SER A 2 9.91 2.11 -7.64
C SER A 2 8.41 2.11 -8.01
N CYS A 3 8.05 1.58 -9.19
CA CYS A 3 6.69 1.54 -9.68
C CYS A 3 5.84 0.57 -8.85
N THR A 4 4.79 1.06 -8.20
CA THR A 4 3.89 0.24 -7.36
C THR A 4 3.16 -0.85 -8.16
N HIS A 5 2.83 -0.59 -9.43
CA HIS A 5 2.26 -1.58 -10.32
C HIS A 5 3.22 -2.76 -10.55
N VAL A 6 4.48 -2.49 -10.89
CA VAL A 6 5.49 -3.54 -11.11
C VAL A 6 5.81 -4.29 -9.81
N TRP A 7 6.00 -3.56 -8.73
CA TRP A 7 6.26 -4.16 -7.41
C TRP A 7 5.07 -4.95 -6.84
N ASN A 8 3.89 -4.82 -7.43
CA ASN A 8 2.75 -5.65 -7.07
C ASN A 8 3.00 -7.16 -7.31
N TYR A 9 3.84 -7.50 -8.27
CA TYR A 9 4.21 -8.89 -8.60
C TYR A 9 5.30 -9.45 -7.69
N GLU A 10 5.93 -8.63 -6.87
CA GLU A 10 6.97 -9.06 -5.96
C GLU A 10 6.36 -9.78 -4.75
N VAL A 11 6.76 -11.02 -4.52
CA VAL A 11 6.24 -11.87 -3.45
C VAL A 11 7.33 -12.48 -2.57
N ALA A 12 8.59 -12.46 -2.99
CA ALA A 12 9.67 -13.18 -2.32
C ALA A 12 10.27 -12.43 -1.13
N THR A 13 10.31 -11.10 -1.19
CA THR A 13 11.00 -10.27 -0.20
C THR A 13 10.54 -10.52 1.25
N PRO A 14 9.23 -10.62 1.57
CA PRO A 14 8.82 -10.81 2.95
C PRO A 14 9.19 -12.18 3.53
N PHE A 15 9.37 -13.19 2.68
CA PHE A 15 9.81 -14.51 3.12
C PHE A 15 11.32 -14.58 3.34
N LEU A 16 12.10 -13.89 2.52
CA LEU A 16 13.56 -13.94 2.54
C LEU A 16 14.16 -12.82 3.38
N PHE A 17 13.54 -11.64 3.38
CA PHE A 17 14.06 -10.41 3.95
C PHE A 17 12.95 -9.61 4.64
N GLY A 18 12.37 -10.14 5.71
CA GLY A 18 11.20 -9.57 6.39
C GLY A 18 11.37 -8.10 6.81
N GLU A 19 12.54 -7.74 7.39
CA GLU A 19 12.81 -6.36 7.79
C GLU A 19 12.91 -5.40 6.60
N LEU A 20 13.45 -5.87 5.48
CA LEU A 20 13.45 -5.09 4.24
C LEU A 20 12.03 -4.87 3.74
N ALA A 21 11.18 -5.88 3.76
CA ALA A 21 9.78 -5.78 3.37
C ALA A 21 9.05 -4.74 4.23
N LYS A 22 9.21 -4.77 5.55
CA LYS A 22 8.64 -3.77 6.46
C LYS A 22 9.12 -2.36 6.15
N THR A 23 10.41 -2.18 5.88
CA THR A 23 10.98 -0.88 5.48
C THR A 23 10.37 -0.37 4.17
N MET A 24 10.18 -1.23 3.20
CA MET A 24 9.52 -0.88 1.94
C MET A 24 8.09 -0.41 2.16
N ARG A 25 7.32 -1.10 3.01
CA ARG A 25 5.95 -0.67 3.39
C ARG A 25 5.97 0.68 4.11
N ASP A 26 6.91 0.89 5.00
CA ASP A 26 7.08 2.18 5.68
C ASP A 26 7.28 3.32 4.67
N VAL A 27 8.13 3.14 3.67
CA VAL A 27 8.34 4.15 2.62
C VAL A 27 7.05 4.38 1.83
N GLU A 28 6.37 3.33 1.39
CA GLU A 28 5.13 3.43 0.61
C GLU A 28 4.02 4.18 1.35
N PHE A 29 3.80 3.86 2.62
CA PHE A 29 2.69 4.45 3.38
C PHE A 29 3.03 5.80 4.01
N ASN A 30 4.27 6.04 4.42
CA ASN A 30 4.63 7.25 5.16
C ASN A 30 5.25 8.35 4.30
N TYR A 31 5.85 8.01 3.15
CA TYR A 31 6.49 8.99 2.26
C TYR A 31 5.81 9.11 0.90
N VAL A 32 5.26 8.03 0.36
CA VAL A 32 4.69 8.02 -1.00
C VAL A 32 3.18 8.26 -0.98
N THR A 33 2.52 7.98 0.16
CA THR A 33 1.07 8.16 0.33
C THR A 33 0.75 9.54 0.91
N LYS A 34 -0.13 10.27 0.23
CA LYS A 34 -0.66 11.55 0.68
C LYS A 34 -1.66 11.40 1.83
N GLU A 35 -1.98 12.50 2.49
CA GLU A 35 -2.96 12.52 3.58
C GLU A 35 -4.38 12.13 3.16
N ASN A 36 -4.73 12.34 1.90
CA ASN A 36 -6.01 11.91 1.33
C ASN A 36 -6.07 10.42 0.95
N GLY A 37 -4.97 9.67 1.13
CA GLY A 37 -4.87 8.25 0.81
C GLY A 37 -4.39 7.93 -0.61
N LEU A 38 -4.07 8.93 -1.44
CA LEU A 38 -3.48 8.68 -2.75
C LEU A 38 -2.02 8.26 -2.60
N MET A 39 -1.69 7.04 -3.03
CA MET A 39 -0.33 6.55 -3.12
C MET A 39 0.22 6.83 -4.52
N ASN A 40 1.30 7.60 -4.60
CA ASN A 40 1.92 7.88 -5.88
C ASN A 40 2.35 6.60 -6.60
N PHE A 41 2.25 6.64 -7.91
CA PHE A 41 2.65 5.56 -8.79
C PHE A 41 4.13 5.16 -8.61
N ARG A 42 4.99 6.12 -8.29
CA ARG A 42 6.42 5.90 -8.02
C ARG A 42 6.90 6.73 -6.84
N ALA A 43 7.77 6.16 -6.04
CA ALA A 43 8.55 6.92 -5.08
C ALA A 43 9.61 7.74 -5.82
N SER A 44 9.58 9.04 -5.65
CA SER A 44 10.64 9.94 -6.14
C SER A 44 11.73 10.09 -5.08
N LEU A 45 12.93 10.42 -5.52
CA LEU A 45 14.03 10.77 -4.62
C LEU A 45 14.36 12.26 -4.79
N PRO A 46 14.73 12.94 -3.71
CA PRO A 46 14.78 12.46 -2.31
C PRO A 46 13.40 12.14 -1.76
N LEU A 47 13.31 11.38 -0.65
CA LEU A 47 12.03 10.93 -0.08
C LEU A 47 11.09 12.08 0.32
N SER A 48 11.61 13.27 0.61
CA SER A 48 10.82 14.50 0.83
C SER A 48 9.95 14.89 -0.38
N GLU A 49 10.31 14.42 -1.56
CA GLU A 49 9.62 14.68 -2.82
C GLU A 49 8.67 13.52 -3.22
N ALA A 50 8.72 12.40 -2.49
CA ALA A 50 8.07 11.15 -2.90
C ALA A 50 6.54 11.28 -3.08
N ALA A 51 5.89 12.16 -2.32
CA ALA A 51 4.45 12.39 -2.39
C ALA A 51 4.01 13.48 -3.38
N LYS A 52 4.93 14.13 -4.10
CA LYS A 52 4.59 15.28 -4.98
C LYS A 52 3.76 14.91 -6.22
N GLY A 53 3.83 13.68 -6.70
CA GLY A 53 3.03 13.24 -7.85
C GLY A 53 1.53 13.19 -7.54
N ASN A 54 0.70 13.14 -8.58
CA ASN A 54 -0.76 13.04 -8.49
C ASN A 54 -1.31 11.82 -9.26
N SER A 55 -0.48 10.83 -9.51
CA SER A 55 -0.84 9.65 -10.27
C SER A 55 -0.70 8.39 -9.40
N ALA A 56 -1.74 7.59 -9.33
CA ALA A 56 -1.73 6.31 -8.65
C ALA A 56 -2.03 5.17 -9.63
N ALA A 57 -1.41 4.01 -9.42
CA ALA A 57 -1.85 2.77 -10.04
C ALA A 57 -2.81 2.07 -9.07
N ALA A 58 -4.06 1.86 -9.50
CA ALA A 58 -5.09 1.29 -8.62
C ALA A 58 -4.71 -0.10 -8.10
N ASP A 59 -4.21 -0.95 -8.98
CA ASP A 59 -3.73 -2.29 -8.65
C ASP A 59 -2.49 -2.25 -7.75
N GLY A 60 -1.54 -1.35 -8.01
CA GLY A 60 -0.36 -1.16 -7.18
C GLY A 60 -0.70 -0.68 -5.79
N GLN A 61 -1.58 0.31 -5.65
CA GLN A 61 -2.03 0.83 -4.36
C GLN A 61 -2.76 -0.26 -3.55
N MET A 62 -3.65 -1.02 -4.18
CA MET A 62 -4.33 -2.14 -3.53
C MET A 62 -3.35 -3.27 -3.17
N GLY A 63 -2.41 -3.56 -4.05
CA GLY A 63 -1.36 -4.53 -3.80
C GLY A 63 -0.51 -4.16 -2.58
N CYS A 64 -0.17 -2.89 -2.39
CA CYS A 64 0.53 -2.42 -1.20
C CYS A 64 -0.27 -2.64 0.09
N VAL A 65 -1.59 -2.42 0.06
CA VAL A 65 -2.46 -2.72 1.21
C VAL A 65 -2.52 -4.22 1.52
N MET A 66 -2.59 -5.07 0.50
CA MET A 66 -2.55 -6.53 0.68
C MET A 66 -1.19 -6.99 1.22
N LYS A 67 -0.11 -6.37 0.77
CA LYS A 67 1.25 -6.69 1.24
C LYS A 67 1.47 -6.34 2.70
N ILE A 68 0.92 -5.22 3.20
CA ILE A 68 1.05 -4.88 4.62
C ILE A 68 0.40 -5.96 5.50
N TYR A 69 -0.74 -6.48 5.09
CA TYR A 69 -1.42 -7.56 5.79
C TYR A 69 -0.58 -8.86 5.76
N ARG A 70 -0.05 -9.22 4.60
CA ARG A 70 0.84 -10.38 4.45
C ARG A 70 2.10 -10.26 5.32
N ASP A 71 2.76 -9.10 5.26
CA ASP A 71 4.00 -8.86 5.97
C ASP A 71 3.78 -8.88 7.50
N TRP A 72 2.62 -8.40 7.95
CA TRP A 72 2.18 -8.56 9.34
C TRP A 72 1.93 -10.04 9.70
N GLN A 73 1.21 -10.80 8.87
CA GLN A 73 0.96 -12.23 9.14
C GLN A 73 2.26 -13.03 9.24
N LEU A 74 3.25 -12.72 8.42
CA LEU A 74 4.55 -13.41 8.43
C LEU A 74 5.43 -13.01 9.62
N SER A 75 5.36 -11.76 10.06
CA SER A 75 6.21 -11.24 11.14
C SER A 75 5.59 -11.35 12.53
N GLY A 76 4.25 -11.33 12.64
CA GLY A 76 3.55 -11.19 13.91
C GLY A 76 3.74 -9.82 14.58
N ASP A 77 4.21 -8.82 13.85
CA ASP A 77 4.57 -7.50 14.37
C ASP A 77 3.35 -6.57 14.39
N ASP A 78 2.65 -6.53 15.50
CA ASP A 78 1.47 -5.70 15.70
C ASP A 78 1.78 -4.20 15.69
N GLU A 79 2.95 -3.77 16.15
CA GLU A 79 3.37 -2.37 16.11
C GLU A 79 3.53 -1.88 14.67
N PHE A 80 4.13 -2.70 13.82
CA PHE A 80 4.24 -2.44 12.39
C PHE A 80 2.87 -2.24 11.75
N LEU A 81 1.91 -3.11 12.05
CA LEU A 81 0.56 -3.00 11.52
C LEU A 81 -0.13 -1.74 12.04
N GLN A 82 -0.10 -1.47 13.33
CA GLN A 82 -0.74 -0.30 13.94
C GLN A 82 -0.19 1.01 13.40
N LYS A 83 1.12 1.13 13.25
CA LYS A 83 1.81 2.29 12.68
C LYS A 83 1.30 2.63 11.28
N ASN A 84 1.08 1.63 10.45
CA ASN A 84 0.72 1.80 9.04
C ASN A 84 -0.80 1.73 8.78
N TRP A 85 -1.60 1.28 9.76
CA TRP A 85 -3.02 1.02 9.60
C TRP A 85 -3.82 2.25 9.18
N GLY A 86 -3.56 3.40 9.80
CA GLY A 86 -4.26 4.64 9.48
C GLY A 86 -4.11 5.06 8.01
N LYS A 87 -2.92 4.97 7.46
CA LYS A 87 -2.63 5.27 6.05
C LYS A 87 -3.20 4.21 5.12
N SER A 88 -3.06 2.93 5.47
CA SER A 88 -3.64 1.80 4.71
C SER A 88 -5.15 1.95 4.56
N ARG A 89 -5.84 2.27 5.65
CA ARG A 89 -7.28 2.52 5.65
C ARG A 89 -7.65 3.72 4.76
N LYS A 90 -6.89 4.80 4.79
CA LYS A 90 -7.10 5.95 3.89
C LYS A 90 -6.96 5.55 2.42
N CYS A 91 -5.97 4.70 2.10
CA CYS A 91 -5.80 4.17 0.74
C CYS A 91 -7.03 3.38 0.26
N LEU A 92 -7.65 2.60 1.14
CA LEU A 92 -8.86 1.83 0.83
C LEU A 92 -10.10 2.72 0.65
N LEU A 93 -10.21 3.78 1.44
CA LEU A 93 -11.39 4.64 1.50
C LEU A 93 -11.28 5.87 0.59
N MET A 94 -10.20 6.02 -0.14
CA MET A 94 -9.94 7.17 -0.98
C MET A 94 -11.13 7.48 -1.89
N PRO A 95 -11.79 8.66 -1.74
CA PRO A 95 -12.83 9.09 -2.65
C PRO A 95 -12.17 9.52 -3.97
N GLY A 96 -12.19 8.68 -4.98
CA GLY A 96 -11.68 9.08 -6.28
C GLY A 96 -12.80 9.61 -7.16
N PRO A 97 -12.68 10.79 -7.74
CA PRO A 97 -13.53 11.24 -8.83
C PRO A 97 -12.96 10.71 -10.14
N THR A 98 -12.69 9.49 -10.29
CA THR A 98 -12.16 8.97 -11.55
C THR A 98 -12.06 7.45 -11.52
N LYS A 99 -11.68 6.89 -12.64
CA LYS A 99 -11.46 5.45 -12.86
C LYS A 99 -10.66 4.76 -11.75
N VAL A 100 -9.73 5.47 -11.09
CA VAL A 100 -8.92 4.94 -9.97
C VAL A 100 -9.77 4.71 -8.72
N GLY A 101 -10.57 5.67 -8.31
CA GLY A 101 -11.42 5.52 -7.11
C GLY A 101 -12.51 4.47 -7.28
N MET A 102 -13.03 4.27 -8.51
CA MET A 102 -13.97 3.20 -8.80
C MET A 102 -13.28 1.83 -8.78
N ALA A 103 -12.10 1.71 -9.36
CA ALA A 103 -11.32 0.48 -9.33
C ALA A 103 -10.89 0.10 -7.91
N ILE A 104 -10.51 1.08 -7.09
CA ILE A 104 -10.17 0.90 -5.68
C ILE A 104 -11.39 0.42 -4.88
N ARG A 105 -12.58 1.01 -5.08
CA ARG A 105 -13.81 0.55 -4.42
C ARG A 105 -14.19 -0.87 -4.80
N THR A 106 -14.05 -1.24 -6.06
CA THR A 106 -14.34 -2.59 -6.55
C THR A 106 -13.34 -3.62 -6.00
N ALA A 107 -12.05 -3.26 -5.90
CA ALA A 107 -11.03 -4.10 -5.28
C ALA A 107 -11.20 -4.20 -3.75
N SER A 108 -11.58 -3.11 -3.08
CA SER A 108 -11.86 -3.07 -1.64
C SER A 108 -12.98 -4.05 -1.24
N TRP A 109 -13.99 -4.24 -2.07
CA TRP A 109 -15.05 -5.25 -1.85
C TRP A 109 -14.47 -6.66 -1.75
N LYS A 110 -13.53 -6.99 -2.60
CA LYS A 110 -12.87 -8.30 -2.59
C LYS A 110 -11.98 -8.48 -1.35
N VAL A 111 -11.26 -7.45 -0.93
CA VAL A 111 -10.43 -7.48 0.29
C VAL A 111 -11.32 -7.55 1.54
N CYS A 112 -12.40 -6.79 1.60
CA CYS A 112 -13.33 -6.80 2.73
C CYS A 112 -14.07 -8.13 2.88
N SER A 113 -14.30 -8.85 1.78
CA SER A 113 -14.88 -10.20 1.84
C SER A 113 -13.91 -11.23 2.43
N ILE A 114 -12.60 -11.04 2.24
CA ILE A 114 -11.57 -11.92 2.81
C ILE A 114 -11.45 -11.70 4.34
N THR A 115 -11.54 -10.46 4.81
CA THR A 115 -11.45 -10.15 6.25
C THR A 115 -12.70 -10.56 7.05
N ARG A 116 -13.80 -10.87 6.39
CA ARG A 116 -15.04 -11.32 7.04
C ARG A 116 -14.99 -12.79 7.46
N TRP A 117 -14.00 -13.54 7.02
CA TRP A 117 -13.81 -14.95 7.34
C TRP A 117 -12.75 -15.19 8.43
N MET A 118 -12.25 -14.13 9.06
CA MET A 118 -11.39 -14.17 10.25
C MET A 118 -12.11 -13.56 11.46
#